data_9c7c2df4ca5e800c5a380a7ac1457e4a
#
_entry.id   9c7c2df4ca5e800c5a380a7ac1457e4a
#
_cell.length_a   1.000
_cell.length_b   1.000
_cell.length_c   1.000
_cell.angle_alpha   90.00
_cell.angle_beta   90.00
_cell.angle_gamma   90.00
#
_symmetry.space_group_name_H-M   'P 1'
#
loop_
_entity.id
_entity.type
_entity.pdbx_description
1 polymer ?
#
loop_
_entity_poly.entity_id
_entity_poly.type
_entity_poly.pdbx_seq_one_letter_code
_entity_poly.pdbx_strand_id
1 'polypeptide(L)'
;AAAAPTLMEELNISTQQYSYIIAAYSAAYTVMQPVAGYVLDVLGTKIGYAMFAVLWAVFCGATALAGSWGGLAIARGAVGAAEAAMIPAGLKASSEWFPAKERSIAVGYFNVGSSIGAMIAPPLVVWAIVMHSWQMAFIISGALSFIWAMAWLIFYKHPRDQKHLTDEERDYIINGQEAQHQVSTAKKMSVGQILRNRQFWGIALPRFLAEPAWGTFNAWIPLFMFKVYGFN
;
A
#
# COMPACT_ATOMS: atom_id res chain seq x y z
N ALA A 1 3.96 0.48 -13.44
CA ALA A 1 4.43 -0.46 -14.49
C ALA A 1 3.82 -0.13 -15.86
N ALA A 2 2.49 0.06 -15.99
CA ALA A 2 1.84 0.32 -17.28
C ALA A 2 2.39 1.56 -18.03
N ALA A 3 2.79 2.60 -17.33
CA ALA A 3 3.39 3.80 -17.91
C ALA A 3 4.91 3.66 -18.24
N ALA A 4 5.52 2.50 -17.93
CA ALA A 4 6.98 2.36 -18.05
C ALA A 4 7.53 2.58 -19.48
N PRO A 5 6.93 2.01 -20.56
CA PRO A 5 7.42 2.22 -21.91
C PRO A 5 7.43 3.70 -22.28
N THR A 6 6.32 4.39 -22.12
CA THR A 6 6.17 5.82 -22.43
C THR A 6 7.13 6.70 -21.64
N LEU A 7 7.29 6.44 -20.34
CA LEU A 7 8.24 7.19 -19.50
C LEU A 7 9.69 6.99 -19.94
N MET A 8 10.05 5.76 -20.34
CA MET A 8 11.40 5.46 -20.81
C MET A 8 11.70 6.13 -22.15
N GLU A 9 10.73 6.21 -23.05
CA GLU A 9 10.87 6.88 -24.34
C GLU A 9 10.93 8.41 -24.18
N GLU A 10 9.97 9.01 -23.50
CA GLU A 10 9.87 10.47 -23.38
C GLU A 10 11.00 11.09 -22.57
N LEU A 11 11.46 10.42 -21.52
CA LEU A 11 12.52 10.92 -20.64
C LEU A 11 13.89 10.33 -20.94
N ASN A 12 14.03 9.56 -22.03
CA ASN A 12 15.27 8.88 -22.44
C ASN A 12 15.89 8.05 -21.29
N ILE A 13 15.05 7.28 -20.59
CA ILE A 13 15.45 6.48 -19.43
C ILE A 13 15.96 5.11 -19.89
N SER A 14 17.18 4.75 -19.52
CA SER A 14 17.71 3.42 -19.75
C SER A 14 17.02 2.37 -18.88
N THR A 15 17.06 1.09 -19.30
CA THR A 15 16.53 -0.03 -18.50
C THR A 15 17.18 -0.09 -17.11
N GLN A 16 18.47 0.26 -17.00
CA GLN A 16 19.18 0.30 -15.73
C GLN A 16 18.67 1.44 -14.82
N GLN A 17 18.46 2.64 -15.37
CA GLN A 17 17.88 3.76 -14.62
C GLN A 17 16.46 3.45 -14.16
N TYR A 18 15.66 2.77 -14.99
CA TYR A 18 14.33 2.30 -14.60
C TYR A 18 14.39 1.31 -13.44
N SER A 19 15.38 0.41 -13.42
CA SER A 19 15.58 -0.50 -12.27
C SER A 19 15.90 0.26 -10.97
N TYR A 20 16.66 1.35 -11.04
CA TYR A 20 16.94 2.21 -9.87
C TYR A 20 15.67 2.93 -9.36
N ILE A 21 14.78 3.34 -10.27
CA ILE A 21 13.49 3.93 -9.90
C ILE A 21 12.62 2.93 -9.13
N ILE A 22 12.55 1.67 -9.61
CA ILE A 22 11.84 0.60 -8.92
C ILE A 22 12.50 0.28 -7.58
N ALA A 23 13.82 0.20 -7.54
CA ALA A 23 14.58 -0.07 -6.31
C ALA A 23 14.37 1.02 -5.26
N ALA A 24 14.34 2.29 -5.65
CA ALA A 24 14.08 3.42 -4.74
C ALA A 24 12.70 3.31 -4.08
N TYR A 25 11.67 2.98 -4.85
CA TYR A 25 10.32 2.72 -4.33
C TYR A 25 10.33 1.55 -3.32
N SER A 26 10.88 0.41 -3.72
CA SER A 26 10.86 -0.80 -2.90
C SER A 26 11.67 -0.65 -1.60
N ALA A 27 12.82 0.00 -1.66
CA ALA A 27 13.66 0.29 -0.49
C ALA A 27 12.94 1.21 0.50
N ALA A 28 12.39 2.32 0.02
CA ALA A 28 11.64 3.26 0.83
C ALA A 28 10.40 2.61 1.47
N TYR A 29 9.64 1.84 0.69
CA TYR A 29 8.48 1.08 1.17
C TYR A 29 8.86 0.12 2.30
N THR A 30 9.93 -0.68 2.10
CA THR A 30 10.39 -1.68 3.08
C THR A 30 10.85 -1.02 4.39
N VAL A 31 11.65 0.05 4.29
CA VAL A 31 12.18 0.75 5.48
C VAL A 31 11.05 1.45 6.25
N MET A 32 10.06 1.99 5.54
CA MET A 32 8.96 2.72 6.16
C MET A 32 7.86 1.83 6.75
N GLN A 33 7.74 0.55 6.38
CA GLN A 33 6.70 -0.33 6.94
C GLN A 33 6.71 -0.43 8.47
N PRO A 34 7.85 -0.68 9.15
CA PRO A 34 7.87 -0.68 10.61
C PRO A 34 7.54 0.69 11.22
N VAL A 35 8.01 1.78 10.59
CA VAL A 35 7.73 3.16 11.01
C VAL A 35 6.24 3.46 10.88
N ALA A 36 5.63 3.08 9.74
CA ALA A 36 4.21 3.24 9.51
C ALA A 36 3.36 2.47 10.55
N GLY A 37 3.74 1.23 10.85
CA GLY A 37 3.12 0.45 11.92
C GLY A 37 3.16 1.16 13.28
N TYR A 38 4.33 1.68 13.65
CA TYR A 38 4.49 2.45 14.89
C TYR A 38 3.62 3.72 14.91
N VAL A 39 3.61 4.49 13.81
CA VAL A 39 2.78 5.71 13.68
C VAL A 39 1.29 5.38 13.81
N LEU A 40 0.84 4.30 13.19
CA LEU A 40 -0.54 3.81 13.32
C LEU A 40 -0.88 3.43 14.77
N ASP A 41 0.09 2.92 15.53
CA ASP A 41 -0.12 2.59 16.95
C ASP A 41 -0.21 3.83 17.84
N VAL A 42 0.55 4.89 17.52
CA VAL A 42 0.57 6.14 18.29
C VAL A 42 -0.61 7.04 17.96
N LEU A 43 -0.88 7.27 16.65
CA LEU A 43 -1.93 8.20 16.19
C LEU A 43 -3.31 7.54 16.06
N GLY A 44 -3.38 6.22 16.17
CA GLY A 44 -4.57 5.44 15.87
C GLY A 44 -4.79 5.25 14.37
N THR A 45 -5.61 4.26 14.03
CA THR A 45 -5.83 3.83 12.64
C THR A 45 -6.41 4.94 11.77
N LYS A 46 -7.40 5.70 12.28
CA LYS A 46 -8.08 6.76 11.52
C LYS A 46 -7.11 7.84 11.03
N ILE A 47 -6.42 8.48 11.96
CA ILE A 47 -5.55 9.62 11.66
C ILE A 47 -4.24 9.16 11.04
N GLY A 48 -3.63 8.12 11.59
CA GLY A 48 -2.36 7.59 11.09
C GLY A 48 -2.46 7.15 9.63
N TYR A 49 -3.51 6.40 9.27
CA TYR A 49 -3.68 5.99 7.88
C TYR A 49 -4.05 7.15 6.95
N ALA A 50 -4.93 8.07 7.38
CA ALA A 50 -5.27 9.24 6.59
C ALA A 50 -4.04 10.10 6.26
N MET A 51 -3.14 10.30 7.22
CA MET A 51 -1.89 11.03 7.00
C MET A 51 -1.04 10.39 5.91
N PHE A 52 -0.82 9.09 5.98
CA PHE A 52 -0.07 8.37 4.94
C PHE A 52 -0.79 8.37 3.59
N ALA A 53 -2.11 8.22 3.56
CA ALA A 53 -2.90 8.26 2.34
C ALA A 53 -2.86 9.64 1.65
N VAL A 54 -2.90 10.73 2.41
CA VAL A 54 -2.73 12.10 1.88
C VAL A 54 -1.32 12.31 1.34
N LEU A 55 -0.30 11.90 2.08
CA LEU A 55 1.10 11.96 1.60
C LEU A 55 1.29 11.15 0.32
N TRP A 56 0.73 9.94 0.27
CA TRP A 56 0.74 9.12 -0.94
C TRP A 56 0.06 9.83 -2.13
N ALA A 57 -1.13 10.40 -1.93
CA ALA A 57 -1.86 11.14 -2.95
C ALA A 57 -1.03 12.32 -3.49
N VAL A 58 -0.44 13.12 -2.59
CA VAL A 58 0.41 14.28 -2.94
C VAL A 58 1.65 13.83 -3.72
N PHE A 59 2.39 12.83 -3.22
CA PHE A 59 3.60 12.37 -3.88
C PHE A 59 3.30 11.67 -5.22
N CYS A 60 2.17 10.97 -5.33
CA CYS A 60 1.72 10.41 -6.59
C CYS A 60 1.47 11.53 -7.62
N GLY A 61 0.71 12.55 -7.28
CA GLY A 61 0.48 13.71 -8.14
C GLY A 61 1.78 14.48 -8.46
N ALA A 62 2.65 14.67 -7.47
CA ALA A 62 3.95 15.34 -7.65
C ALA A 62 4.91 14.57 -8.57
N THR A 63 4.70 13.26 -8.77
CA THR A 63 5.48 12.47 -9.74
C THR A 63 5.33 13.04 -11.17
N ALA A 64 4.21 13.68 -11.49
CA ALA A 64 3.98 14.35 -12.77
C ALA A 64 4.95 15.51 -13.06
N LEU A 65 5.60 16.07 -12.05
CA LEU A 65 6.57 17.16 -12.16
C LEU A 65 8.00 16.66 -12.44
N ALA A 66 8.22 15.35 -12.44
CA ALA A 66 9.55 14.79 -12.61
C ALA A 66 9.99 14.87 -14.08
N GLY A 67 11.00 15.68 -14.36
CA GLY A 67 11.59 15.84 -15.71
C GLY A 67 12.85 14.99 -15.97
N SER A 68 13.21 14.09 -15.05
CA SER A 68 14.39 13.24 -15.16
C SER A 68 14.23 11.92 -14.42
N TRP A 69 15.06 10.93 -14.75
CA TRP A 69 15.06 9.65 -14.05
C TRP A 69 15.36 9.81 -12.53
N GLY A 70 16.24 10.73 -12.16
CA GLY A 70 16.54 11.01 -10.75
C GLY A 70 15.34 11.63 -10.01
N GLY A 71 14.64 12.58 -10.65
CA GLY A 71 13.38 13.12 -10.14
C GLY A 71 12.31 12.06 -9.97
N LEU A 72 12.17 11.17 -10.94
CA LEU A 72 11.28 10.00 -10.83
C LEU A 72 11.67 9.06 -9.71
N ALA A 73 12.97 8.78 -9.52
CA ALA A 73 13.43 7.91 -8.45
C ALA A 73 13.10 8.49 -7.06
N ILE A 74 13.31 9.80 -6.86
CA ILE A 74 12.96 10.51 -5.62
C ILE A 74 11.44 10.48 -5.40
N ALA A 75 10.66 10.85 -6.41
CA ALA A 75 9.21 10.86 -6.33
C ALA A 75 8.64 9.46 -6.02
N ARG A 76 9.14 8.41 -6.69
CA ARG A 76 8.71 7.02 -6.45
C ARG A 76 9.16 6.52 -5.08
N GLY A 77 10.34 6.91 -4.59
CA GLY A 77 10.76 6.64 -3.22
C GLY A 77 9.82 7.29 -2.20
N ALA A 78 9.43 8.55 -2.41
CA ALA A 78 8.46 9.23 -1.56
C ALA A 78 7.07 8.55 -1.57
N VAL A 79 6.60 8.13 -2.76
CA VAL A 79 5.37 7.34 -2.89
C VAL A 79 5.49 6.03 -2.12
N GLY A 80 6.59 5.28 -2.28
CA GLY A 80 6.81 4.02 -1.58
C GLY A 80 6.81 4.19 -0.05
N ALA A 81 7.46 5.24 0.44
CA ALA A 81 7.45 5.57 1.87
C ALA A 81 6.03 5.87 2.40
N ALA A 82 5.24 6.63 1.65
CA ALA A 82 3.87 6.96 2.05
C ALA A 82 2.91 5.76 1.93
N GLU A 83 3.08 4.91 0.92
CA GLU A 83 2.24 3.72 0.69
C GLU A 83 2.50 2.60 1.71
N ALA A 84 3.63 2.62 2.40
CA ALA A 84 4.05 1.60 3.37
C ALA A 84 3.04 1.36 4.50
N ALA A 85 2.16 2.32 4.81
CA ALA A 85 1.11 2.18 5.81
C ALA A 85 -0.11 1.35 5.33
N MET A 86 -0.28 1.11 4.04
CA MET A 86 -1.49 0.52 3.47
C MET A 86 -1.82 -0.86 4.06
N ILE A 87 -0.85 -1.78 4.04
CA ILE A 87 -1.05 -3.13 4.58
C ILE A 87 -1.25 -3.11 6.10
N PRO A 88 -0.36 -2.50 6.91
CA PRO A 88 -0.56 -2.45 8.37
C PRO A 88 -1.87 -1.79 8.77
N ALA A 89 -2.28 -0.70 8.09
CA ALA A 89 -3.55 -0.03 8.38
C ALA A 89 -4.77 -0.88 8.03
N GLY A 90 -4.75 -1.55 6.88
CA GLY A 90 -5.83 -2.46 6.49
C GLY A 90 -6.01 -3.62 7.45
N LEU A 91 -4.89 -4.25 7.87
CA LEU A 91 -4.91 -5.30 8.88
C LEU A 91 -5.41 -4.80 10.24
N LYS A 92 -4.97 -3.61 10.66
CA LYS A 92 -5.38 -2.99 11.91
C LYS A 92 -6.87 -2.62 11.89
N ALA A 93 -7.35 -1.99 10.83
CA ALA A 93 -8.77 -1.70 10.64
C ALA A 93 -9.63 -2.98 10.67
N SER A 94 -9.19 -4.05 9.99
CA SER A 94 -9.85 -5.35 10.05
C SER A 94 -9.85 -5.93 11.46
N SER A 95 -8.79 -5.73 12.23
CA SER A 95 -8.72 -6.21 13.63
C SER A 95 -9.58 -5.38 14.58
N GLU A 96 -9.84 -4.13 14.27
CA GLU A 96 -10.71 -3.24 15.06
C GLU A 96 -12.20 -3.48 14.81
N TRP A 97 -12.56 -3.87 13.57
CA TRP A 97 -13.96 -4.02 13.16
C TRP A 97 -14.50 -5.45 13.20
N PHE A 98 -13.63 -6.44 13.21
CA PHE A 98 -14.05 -7.84 13.13
C PHE A 98 -13.55 -8.66 14.31
N PRO A 99 -14.42 -9.53 14.89
CA PRO A 99 -14.02 -10.53 15.88
C PRO A 99 -12.89 -11.42 15.37
N ALA A 100 -12.08 -11.97 16.25
CA ALA A 100 -10.91 -12.80 15.88
C ALA A 100 -11.26 -13.97 14.93
N LYS A 101 -12.47 -14.55 15.07
CA LYS A 101 -12.95 -15.68 14.23
C LYS A 101 -13.25 -15.27 12.78
N GLU A 102 -13.64 -14.02 12.53
CA GLU A 102 -14.07 -13.52 11.23
C GLU A 102 -12.98 -12.71 10.51
N ARG A 103 -11.91 -12.40 11.19
CA ARG A 103 -10.84 -11.52 10.71
C ARG A 103 -10.18 -12.03 9.43
N SER A 104 -10.01 -13.35 9.29
CA SER A 104 -9.45 -13.94 8.07
C SER A 104 -10.32 -13.69 6.84
N ILE A 105 -11.65 -13.70 7.03
CA ILE A 105 -12.62 -13.41 5.97
C ILE A 105 -12.53 -11.92 5.58
N ALA A 106 -12.49 -11.02 6.57
CA ALA A 106 -12.35 -9.57 6.33
C ALA A 106 -11.05 -9.23 5.57
N VAL A 107 -9.93 -9.85 5.95
CA VAL A 107 -8.65 -9.71 5.25
C VAL A 107 -8.73 -10.29 3.83
N GLY A 108 -9.49 -11.38 3.63
CA GLY A 108 -9.78 -11.92 2.30
C GLY A 108 -10.47 -10.88 1.40
N TYR A 109 -11.53 -10.23 1.87
CA TYR A 109 -12.21 -9.15 1.13
C TYR A 109 -11.31 -7.95 0.87
N PHE A 110 -10.48 -7.57 1.82
CA PHE A 110 -9.47 -6.52 1.61
C PHE A 110 -8.52 -6.86 0.45
N ASN A 111 -8.04 -8.09 0.36
CA ASN A 111 -7.20 -8.55 -0.74
C ASN A 111 -7.94 -8.60 -2.09
N VAL A 112 -9.23 -8.97 -2.10
CA VAL A 112 -10.07 -8.91 -3.32
C VAL A 112 -10.15 -7.47 -3.84
N GLY A 113 -10.32 -6.49 -2.96
CA GLY A 113 -10.30 -5.07 -3.33
C GLY A 113 -8.99 -4.67 -4.03
N SER A 114 -7.85 -5.10 -3.50
CA SER A 114 -6.53 -4.87 -4.13
C SER A 114 -6.42 -5.52 -5.51
N SER A 115 -6.96 -6.73 -5.69
CA SER A 115 -6.94 -7.44 -6.97
C SER A 115 -7.81 -6.73 -8.02
N ILE A 116 -9.00 -6.25 -7.64
CA ILE A 116 -9.87 -5.46 -8.51
C ILE A 116 -9.16 -4.15 -8.91
N GLY A 117 -8.53 -3.47 -7.96
CA GLY A 117 -7.73 -2.28 -8.24
C GLY A 117 -6.60 -2.54 -9.23
N ALA A 118 -5.87 -3.64 -9.07
CA ALA A 118 -4.81 -4.05 -9.98
C ALA A 118 -5.31 -4.35 -11.41
N MET A 119 -6.56 -4.80 -11.55
CA MET A 119 -7.19 -5.06 -12.85
C MET A 119 -7.66 -3.76 -13.53
N ILE A 120 -8.19 -2.81 -12.76
CA ILE A 120 -8.74 -1.54 -13.30
C ILE A 120 -7.62 -0.51 -13.57
N ALA A 121 -6.56 -0.49 -12.78
CA ALA A 121 -5.53 0.53 -12.87
C ALA A 121 -4.80 0.55 -14.24
N PRO A 122 -4.35 -0.56 -14.86
CA PRO A 122 -3.68 -0.50 -16.15
C PRO A 122 -4.52 0.11 -17.27
N PRO A 123 -5.79 -0.28 -17.52
CA PRO A 123 -6.65 0.38 -18.51
C PRO A 123 -6.82 1.87 -18.26
N LEU A 124 -7.01 2.29 -17.01
CA LEU A 124 -7.13 3.70 -16.65
C LEU A 124 -5.85 4.49 -16.95
N VAL A 125 -4.70 3.93 -16.61
CA VAL A 125 -3.39 4.55 -16.87
C VAL A 125 -3.14 4.66 -18.38
N VAL A 126 -3.38 3.59 -19.14
CA VAL A 126 -3.23 3.61 -20.61
C VAL A 126 -4.17 4.64 -21.24
N TRP A 127 -5.45 4.67 -20.84
CA TRP A 127 -6.40 5.68 -21.30
C TRP A 127 -5.91 7.11 -21.04
N ALA A 128 -5.41 7.40 -19.82
CA ALA A 128 -4.90 8.72 -19.48
C ALA A 128 -3.66 9.11 -20.31
N ILE A 129 -2.77 8.15 -20.61
CA ILE A 129 -1.58 8.36 -21.44
C ILE A 129 -1.98 8.65 -22.88
N VAL A 130 -2.84 7.83 -23.47
CA VAL A 130 -3.23 7.94 -24.88
C VAL A 130 -4.05 9.22 -25.14
N MET A 131 -4.94 9.59 -24.23
CA MET A 131 -5.82 10.75 -24.41
C MET A 131 -5.14 12.08 -24.05
N HIS A 132 -4.12 12.04 -23.18
CA HIS A 132 -3.49 13.27 -22.68
C HIS A 132 -1.96 13.16 -22.60
N SER A 133 -1.43 12.55 -21.52
CA SER A 133 0.00 12.39 -21.27
C SER A 133 0.24 11.44 -20.08
N TRP A 134 1.49 10.98 -19.92
CA TRP A 134 1.86 10.17 -18.76
C TRP A 134 1.71 10.95 -17.42
N GLN A 135 1.92 12.27 -17.44
CA GLN A 135 1.73 13.12 -16.26
C GLN A 135 0.28 13.06 -15.75
N MET A 136 -0.68 13.07 -16.67
CA MET A 136 -2.10 12.99 -16.32
C MET A 136 -2.46 11.66 -15.63
N ALA A 137 -1.80 10.57 -15.97
CA ALA A 137 -1.99 9.29 -15.28
C ALA A 137 -1.64 9.39 -13.78
N PHE A 138 -0.55 10.09 -13.44
CA PHE A 138 -0.15 10.32 -12.05
C PHE A 138 -1.04 11.33 -11.33
N ILE A 139 -1.47 12.39 -12.01
CA ILE A 139 -2.40 13.39 -11.45
C ILE A 139 -3.75 12.75 -11.14
N ILE A 140 -4.31 11.97 -12.06
CA ILE A 140 -5.59 11.25 -11.87
C ILE A 140 -5.47 10.25 -10.72
N SER A 141 -4.38 9.48 -10.69
CA SER A 141 -4.16 8.51 -9.61
C SER A 141 -4.01 9.20 -8.25
N GLY A 142 -3.28 10.31 -8.19
CA GLY A 142 -3.16 11.15 -6.99
C GLY A 142 -4.50 11.73 -6.52
N ALA A 143 -5.29 12.26 -7.47
CA ALA A 143 -6.62 12.81 -7.17
C ALA A 143 -7.58 11.74 -6.63
N LEU A 144 -7.62 10.55 -7.25
CA LEU A 144 -8.43 9.43 -6.77
C LEU A 144 -8.00 8.98 -5.37
N SER A 145 -6.68 8.91 -5.12
CA SER A 145 -6.14 8.59 -3.79
C SER A 145 -6.51 9.64 -2.75
N PHE A 146 -6.51 10.92 -3.13
CA PHE A 146 -6.91 12.02 -2.25
C PHE A 146 -8.40 11.96 -1.91
N ILE A 147 -9.26 11.73 -2.91
CA ILE A 147 -10.71 11.54 -2.71
C ILE A 147 -10.95 10.37 -1.76
N TRP A 148 -10.23 9.27 -1.95
CA TRP A 148 -10.31 8.12 -1.06
C TRP A 148 -9.86 8.47 0.38
N ALA A 149 -8.77 9.20 0.55
CA ALA A 149 -8.28 9.63 1.86
C ALA A 149 -9.32 10.52 2.59
N MET A 150 -10.00 11.41 1.86
CA MET A 150 -11.08 12.22 2.41
C MET A 150 -12.29 11.35 2.80
N ALA A 151 -12.69 10.42 1.94
CA ALA A 151 -13.74 9.45 2.25
C ALA A 151 -13.40 8.65 3.51
N TRP A 152 -12.17 8.18 3.63
CA TRP A 152 -11.70 7.51 4.84
C TRP A 152 -11.87 8.36 6.10
N LEU A 153 -11.43 9.61 6.08
CA LEU A 153 -11.57 10.52 7.23
C LEU A 153 -13.03 10.75 7.66
N ILE A 154 -13.93 10.81 6.68
CA ILE A 154 -15.37 11.05 6.91
C ILE A 154 -16.05 9.78 7.44
N PHE A 155 -15.85 8.66 6.78
CA PHE A 155 -16.61 7.44 7.03
C PHE A 155 -16.00 6.54 8.09
N TYR A 156 -14.65 6.47 8.19
CA TYR A 156 -14.04 5.60 9.17
C TYR A 156 -14.19 6.13 10.58
N LYS A 157 -14.73 5.31 11.46
CA LYS A 157 -14.82 5.53 12.91
C LYS A 157 -14.45 4.23 13.60
N HIS A 158 -13.90 4.34 14.80
CA HIS A 158 -13.70 3.14 15.62
C HIS A 158 -15.05 2.55 16.03
N PRO A 159 -15.23 1.22 16.16
CA PRO A 159 -16.51 0.61 16.55
C PRO A 159 -17.13 1.19 17.82
N ARG A 160 -16.32 1.61 18.79
CA ARG A 160 -16.76 2.25 20.02
C ARG A 160 -17.44 3.61 19.80
N ASP A 161 -17.04 4.33 18.74
CA ASP A 161 -17.50 5.69 18.43
C ASP A 161 -18.57 5.70 17.32
N GLN A 162 -18.91 4.52 16.78
CA GLN A 162 -19.88 4.39 15.70
C GLN A 162 -21.30 4.40 16.24
N LYS A 163 -22.07 5.44 15.88
CA LYS A 163 -23.45 5.65 16.38
C LYS A 163 -24.49 4.75 15.70
N HIS A 164 -24.15 4.16 14.54
CA HIS A 164 -25.08 3.33 13.78
C HIS A 164 -25.04 1.85 14.17
N LEU A 165 -24.08 1.44 15.01
CA LEU A 165 -24.05 0.09 15.57
C LEU A 165 -25.06 -0.04 16.69
N THR A 166 -25.80 -1.15 16.69
CA THR A 166 -26.60 -1.55 17.87
C THR A 166 -25.67 -1.93 19.02
N ASP A 167 -26.18 -1.89 20.24
CA ASP A 167 -25.37 -2.28 21.40
C ASP A 167 -24.97 -3.76 21.34
N GLU A 168 -25.82 -4.63 20.80
CA GLU A 168 -25.56 -6.05 20.61
C GLU A 168 -24.40 -6.27 19.59
N GLU A 169 -24.42 -5.55 18.47
CA GLU A 169 -23.35 -5.63 17.46
C GLU A 169 -22.02 -5.09 18.00
N ARG A 170 -22.08 -4.00 18.75
CA ARG A 170 -20.89 -3.41 19.39
C ARG A 170 -20.27 -4.39 20.38
N ASP A 171 -21.09 -4.99 21.24
CA ASP A 171 -20.66 -5.98 22.23
C ASP A 171 -20.11 -7.24 21.54
N TYR A 172 -20.73 -7.70 20.47
CA TYR A 172 -20.23 -8.82 19.67
C TYR A 172 -18.82 -8.55 19.12
N ILE A 173 -18.60 -7.35 18.54
CA ILE A 173 -17.30 -6.95 18.00
C ILE A 173 -16.26 -6.85 19.14
N ILE A 174 -16.59 -6.14 20.23
CA ILE A 174 -15.64 -5.87 21.31
C ILE A 174 -15.29 -7.14 22.08
N ASN A 175 -16.29 -7.92 22.50
CA ASN A 175 -16.08 -9.18 23.23
C ASN A 175 -15.35 -10.22 22.37
N GLY A 176 -15.62 -10.22 21.05
CA GLY A 176 -14.91 -11.07 20.11
C GLY A 176 -13.42 -10.70 19.93
N GLN A 177 -13.00 -9.53 20.42
CA GLN A 177 -11.61 -9.06 20.42
C GLN A 177 -10.89 -9.35 21.75
N GLU A 178 -11.60 -9.67 22.83
CA GLU A 178 -11.03 -9.79 24.19
C GLU A 178 -9.91 -10.82 24.29
N ALA A 179 -9.97 -11.90 23.54
CA ALA A 179 -8.87 -12.86 23.45
C ALA A 179 -7.54 -12.21 23.00
N GLN A 180 -7.62 -11.10 22.30
CA GLN A 180 -6.45 -10.34 21.84
C GLN A 180 -6.05 -9.23 22.83
N HIS A 181 -6.98 -8.70 23.61
CA HIS A 181 -6.66 -7.75 24.68
C HIS A 181 -5.82 -8.41 25.78
N GLN A 182 -6.06 -9.67 26.09
CA GLN A 182 -5.21 -10.43 27.01
C GLN A 182 -3.78 -10.62 26.48
N VAL A 183 -3.62 -10.74 25.13
CA VAL A 183 -2.30 -10.77 24.48
C VAL A 183 -1.67 -9.37 24.42
N SER A 184 -2.47 -8.31 24.29
CA SER A 184 -2.01 -6.91 24.24
C SER A 184 -1.47 -6.39 25.58
N THR A 185 -1.92 -6.94 26.72
CA THR A 185 -1.37 -6.67 28.04
C THR A 185 -0.07 -7.44 28.31
N ALA A 186 0.26 -8.42 27.46
CA ALA A 186 1.55 -9.08 27.52
C ALA A 186 2.67 -8.07 27.15
N LYS A 187 3.77 -8.12 27.91
CA LYS A 187 4.95 -7.28 27.71
C LYS A 187 5.38 -7.33 26.23
N LYS A 188 5.36 -6.16 25.55
CA LYS A 188 5.78 -6.06 24.15
C LYS A 188 7.15 -6.71 23.97
N MET A 189 7.23 -7.65 23.05
CA MET A 189 8.50 -8.32 22.74
C MET A 189 9.48 -7.33 22.12
N SER A 190 10.73 -7.35 22.57
CA SER A 190 11.79 -6.58 21.91
C SER A 190 12.09 -7.17 20.54
N VAL A 191 12.63 -6.33 19.63
CA VAL A 191 13.05 -6.77 18.29
C VAL A 191 13.98 -7.99 18.36
N GLY A 192 14.92 -8.01 19.32
CA GLY A 192 15.82 -9.14 19.52
C GLY A 192 15.08 -10.44 19.91
N GLN A 193 14.01 -10.35 20.70
CA GLN A 193 13.19 -11.52 21.05
C GLN A 193 12.38 -12.02 19.85
N ILE A 194 11.86 -11.11 19.01
CA ILE A 194 11.17 -11.47 17.77
C ILE A 194 12.12 -12.21 16.82
N LEU A 195 13.31 -11.67 16.58
CA LEU A 195 14.32 -12.30 15.72
C LEU A 195 14.84 -13.65 16.23
N ARG A 196 14.75 -13.92 17.53
CA ARG A 196 15.10 -15.22 18.13
C ARG A 196 13.96 -16.23 18.05
N ASN A 197 12.75 -15.81 17.70
CA ASN A 197 11.59 -16.70 17.63
C ASN A 197 11.61 -17.50 16.31
N ARG A 198 11.63 -18.83 16.41
CA ARG A 198 11.60 -19.73 15.25
C ARG A 198 10.35 -19.53 14.37
N GLN A 199 9.20 -19.20 14.98
CA GLN A 199 7.95 -18.98 14.25
C GLN A 199 8.03 -17.74 13.37
N PHE A 200 8.76 -16.69 13.82
CA PHE A 200 9.01 -15.49 13.01
C PHE A 200 9.70 -15.88 11.69
N TRP A 201 10.74 -16.67 11.74
CA TRP A 201 11.46 -17.12 10.55
C TRP A 201 10.64 -18.05 9.65
N GLY A 202 9.75 -18.86 10.23
CA GLY A 202 8.79 -19.67 9.47
C GLY A 202 7.83 -18.83 8.60
N ILE A 203 7.55 -17.58 8.98
CA ILE A 203 6.74 -16.65 8.21
C ILE A 203 7.62 -15.75 7.32
N ALA A 204 8.72 -15.25 7.86
CA ALA A 204 9.56 -14.25 7.18
C ALA A 204 10.30 -14.83 5.96
N LEU A 205 10.85 -16.06 6.07
CA LEU A 205 11.62 -16.67 4.98
C LEU A 205 10.78 -16.99 3.74
N PRO A 206 9.60 -17.65 3.84
CA PRO A 206 8.75 -17.87 2.67
C PRO A 206 8.35 -16.56 1.99
N ARG A 207 8.03 -15.54 2.78
CA ARG A 207 7.68 -14.23 2.27
C ARG A 207 8.86 -13.57 1.54
N PHE A 208 10.04 -13.60 2.15
CA PHE A 208 11.27 -13.08 1.56
C PHE A 208 11.63 -13.75 0.23
N LEU A 209 11.33 -15.04 0.06
CA LEU A 209 11.59 -15.75 -1.18
C LEU A 209 10.51 -15.54 -2.25
N ALA A 210 9.25 -15.37 -1.85
CA ALA A 210 8.12 -15.24 -2.77
C ALA A 210 7.95 -13.80 -3.33
N GLU A 211 8.12 -12.78 -2.50
CA GLU A 211 7.87 -11.38 -2.87
C GLU A 211 8.76 -10.86 -4.01
N PRO A 212 10.08 -11.18 -4.08
CA PRO A 212 10.90 -10.74 -5.20
C PRO A 212 10.44 -11.28 -6.54
N ALA A 213 9.95 -12.52 -6.60
CA ALA A 213 9.42 -13.10 -7.84
C ALA A 213 8.17 -12.34 -8.30
N TRP A 214 7.20 -12.14 -7.39
CA TRP A 214 5.99 -11.39 -7.66
C TRP A 214 6.28 -9.93 -8.07
N GLY A 215 7.15 -9.25 -7.34
CA GLY A 215 7.57 -7.88 -7.63
C GLY A 215 8.25 -7.76 -9.00
N THR A 216 9.11 -8.72 -9.35
CA THR A 216 9.77 -8.77 -10.66
C THR A 216 8.75 -8.91 -11.78
N PHE A 217 7.81 -9.86 -11.69
CA PHE A 217 6.79 -10.01 -12.71
C PHE A 217 5.95 -8.74 -12.87
N ASN A 218 5.47 -8.16 -11.79
CA ASN A 218 4.66 -6.93 -11.86
C ASN A 218 5.42 -5.73 -12.47
N ALA A 219 6.70 -5.60 -12.19
CA ALA A 219 7.50 -4.49 -12.68
C ALA A 219 7.92 -4.65 -14.15
N TRP A 220 8.27 -5.87 -14.57
CA TRP A 220 8.95 -6.10 -15.83
C TRP A 220 8.10 -6.70 -16.94
N ILE A 221 6.99 -7.40 -16.64
CA ILE A 221 6.12 -7.98 -17.67
C ILE A 221 5.64 -6.93 -18.67
N PRO A 222 5.11 -5.75 -18.29
CA PRO A 222 4.66 -4.76 -19.27
C PRO A 222 5.78 -4.31 -20.22
N LEU A 223 6.97 -4.07 -19.67
CA LEU A 223 8.12 -3.67 -20.47
C LEU A 223 8.63 -4.80 -21.38
N PHE A 224 8.60 -6.04 -20.89
CA PHE A 224 8.97 -7.22 -21.69
C PHE A 224 7.99 -7.42 -22.85
N MET A 225 6.71 -7.35 -22.60
CA MET A 225 5.66 -7.47 -23.64
C MET A 225 5.80 -6.38 -24.71
N PHE A 226 6.07 -5.14 -24.29
CA PHE A 226 6.33 -4.04 -25.21
C PHE A 226 7.58 -4.29 -26.06
N LYS A 227 8.74 -4.63 -25.45
CA LYS A 227 10.02 -4.78 -26.16
C LYS A 227 10.11 -6.00 -27.05
N VAL A 228 9.51 -7.13 -26.65
CA VAL A 228 9.66 -8.42 -27.35
C VAL A 228 8.52 -8.66 -28.32
N TYR A 229 7.30 -8.30 -27.96
CA TYR A 229 6.10 -8.59 -28.77
C TYR A 229 5.48 -7.34 -29.42
N GLY A 230 5.98 -6.15 -29.14
CA GLY A 230 5.47 -4.90 -29.72
C GLY A 230 4.05 -4.55 -29.28
N PHE A 231 3.57 -5.09 -28.16
CA PHE A 231 2.27 -4.72 -27.61
C PHE A 231 2.33 -3.31 -27.02
N ASN A 232 1.46 -2.44 -27.55
CA ASN A 232 1.25 -1.06 -27.07
C ASN A 232 0.05 -1.01 -26.10
#